data_748d2999d98168f77777abd4c045d29c
#
_entry.id   748d2999d98168f77777abd4c045d29c
#
_cell.length_a   1.000
_cell.length_b   1.000
_cell.length_c   1.000
_cell.angle_alpha   90.00
_cell.angle_beta   90.00
_cell.angle_gamma   90.00
#
_symmetry.space_group_name_H-M   'P 1'
#
loop_
_entity.id
_entity.type
_entity.pdbx_description
1 polymer ?
#
loop_
_entity_poly.entity_id
_entity_poly.type
_entity_poly.pdbx_seq_one_letter_code
_entity_poly.pdbx_strand_id
1 'polypeptide(L)'
;KLSSVLDTSHLKVKFPFKAKYGNYINGKFVEPKSGKYFDNTSPISNEKICAVARSNEKDVDAALDAAHAAFPSWGKTSITERSNMLLKVADAIEKNLNTLAVAECLDNGKPIRECMAADLPLVIDHWRYFAGVIRAEEGSIAEISSGEYSYHIPEPLGVVGQIIPWNFPLLMATWKLAPALAAGNCVVLKPAEQTPASIMVLMELIGDILPPGVVNIVSGFGLEAGKPLASS
;
A
#
# COMPACT_ATOMS: atom_id res chain seq x y z
N LYS A 1 -1.30 0.49 -29.75
CA LYS A 1 -0.88 -0.46 -28.71
C LYS A 1 -0.01 0.28 -27.71
N LEU A 2 -0.21 0.09 -26.39
CA LEU A 2 0.61 0.72 -25.33
C LEU A 2 2.11 0.58 -25.59
N SER A 3 2.54 -0.56 -26.12
CA SER A 3 3.93 -0.82 -26.51
C SER A 3 4.46 0.06 -27.66
N SER A 4 3.60 0.75 -28.40
CA SER A 4 4.03 1.67 -29.48
C SER A 4 4.20 3.12 -28.99
N VAL A 5 3.70 3.43 -27.80
CA VAL A 5 3.72 4.78 -27.21
C VAL A 5 4.81 4.91 -26.17
N LEU A 6 5.16 3.81 -25.50
CA LEU A 6 6.17 3.76 -24.46
C LEU A 6 7.30 2.80 -24.84
N ASP A 7 8.45 3.32 -25.24
CA ASP A 7 9.65 2.49 -25.45
C ASP A 7 10.32 2.17 -24.11
N THR A 8 9.99 1.02 -23.56
CA THR A 8 10.61 0.44 -22.35
C THR A 8 11.55 -0.73 -22.67
N SER A 9 11.88 -0.94 -23.93
CA SER A 9 12.71 -2.07 -24.40
C SER A 9 14.06 -2.14 -23.69
N HIS A 10 14.66 -0.98 -23.41
CA HIS A 10 15.93 -0.84 -22.68
C HIS A 10 15.84 -1.32 -21.21
N LEU A 11 14.64 -1.33 -20.60
CA LEU A 11 14.41 -1.79 -19.22
C LEU A 11 14.21 -3.30 -19.15
N LYS A 12 14.00 -3.99 -20.29
CA LYS A 12 13.71 -5.43 -20.37
C LYS A 12 12.53 -5.88 -19.50
N VAL A 13 11.54 -5.02 -19.33
CA VAL A 13 10.34 -5.27 -18.50
C VAL A 13 9.22 -5.78 -19.41
N LYS A 14 8.58 -6.86 -19.01
CA LYS A 14 7.32 -7.31 -19.61
C LYS A 14 6.18 -6.41 -19.13
N PHE A 15 5.07 -6.37 -19.88
CA PHE A 15 3.87 -5.65 -19.46
C PHE A 15 3.47 -6.08 -18.04
N PRO A 16 3.46 -5.14 -17.05
CA PRO A 16 3.44 -5.51 -15.64
C PRO A 16 2.07 -5.90 -15.10
N PHE A 17 1.00 -5.64 -15.85
CA PHE A 17 -0.37 -5.81 -15.35
C PHE A 17 -1.00 -7.12 -15.80
N LYS A 18 -1.80 -7.73 -14.91
CA LYS A 18 -2.78 -8.75 -15.26
C LYS A 18 -3.99 -8.10 -15.97
N ALA A 19 -4.75 -8.88 -16.67
CA ALA A 19 -5.98 -8.39 -17.34
C ALA A 19 -7.05 -7.90 -16.35
N LYS A 20 -7.01 -8.42 -15.09
CA LYS A 20 -8.03 -8.16 -14.06
C LYS A 20 -7.43 -8.27 -12.67
N TYR A 21 -7.77 -7.30 -11.81
CA TYR A 21 -7.42 -7.30 -10.38
C TYR A 21 -8.67 -7.24 -9.50
N GLY A 22 -8.78 -8.20 -8.57
CA GLY A 22 -9.70 -8.10 -7.44
C GLY A 22 -9.15 -7.19 -6.34
N ASN A 23 -9.82 -7.14 -5.19
CA ASN A 23 -9.27 -6.55 -3.97
C ASN A 23 -8.15 -7.45 -3.41
N TYR A 24 -7.19 -6.87 -2.68
CA TYR A 24 -6.23 -7.65 -1.91
C TYR A 24 -6.67 -7.66 -0.44
N ILE A 25 -7.22 -8.78 0.03
CA ILE A 25 -7.77 -8.90 1.39
C ILE A 25 -7.24 -10.19 2.02
N ASN A 26 -6.81 -10.11 3.26
CA ASN A 26 -6.32 -11.24 4.04
C ASN A 26 -5.24 -12.08 3.31
N GLY A 27 -4.27 -11.39 2.69
CA GLY A 27 -3.16 -12.00 1.99
C GLY A 27 -3.50 -12.59 0.60
N LYS A 28 -4.67 -12.29 0.03
CA LYS A 28 -5.12 -12.88 -1.24
C LYS A 28 -5.85 -11.85 -2.11
N PHE A 29 -5.71 -12.03 -3.43
CA PHE A 29 -6.58 -11.34 -4.39
C PHE A 29 -7.96 -12.02 -4.39
N VAL A 30 -9.00 -11.23 -4.12
CA VAL A 30 -10.39 -11.70 -4.04
C VAL A 30 -11.29 -10.87 -4.93
N GLU A 31 -12.31 -11.49 -5.52
CA GLU A 31 -13.29 -10.77 -6.32
C GLU A 31 -14.15 -9.83 -5.46
N PRO A 32 -14.55 -8.66 -5.99
CA PRO A 32 -15.47 -7.79 -5.27
C PRO A 32 -16.81 -8.49 -5.04
N LYS A 33 -17.44 -8.27 -3.88
CA LYS A 33 -18.72 -8.90 -3.49
C LYS A 33 -19.85 -8.67 -4.49
N SER A 34 -19.79 -7.56 -5.21
CA SER A 34 -20.76 -7.23 -6.27
C SER A 34 -20.46 -7.92 -7.60
N GLY A 35 -19.29 -8.54 -7.78
CA GLY A 35 -18.80 -9.05 -9.06
C GLY A 35 -18.49 -7.96 -10.09
N LYS A 36 -18.59 -6.66 -9.72
CA LYS A 36 -18.40 -5.54 -10.65
C LYS A 36 -16.94 -5.10 -10.73
N TYR A 37 -16.55 -4.68 -11.92
CA TYR A 37 -15.22 -4.15 -12.22
C TYR A 37 -15.37 -2.85 -13.01
N PHE A 38 -14.35 -2.02 -13.01
CA PHE A 38 -14.23 -0.88 -13.90
C PHE A 38 -12.92 -0.93 -14.65
N ASP A 39 -12.89 -0.31 -15.81
CA ASP A 39 -11.70 -0.27 -16.65
C ASP A 39 -10.74 0.80 -16.15
N ASN A 40 -9.49 0.41 -15.93
CA ASN A 40 -8.39 1.33 -15.72
C ASN A 40 -7.70 1.59 -17.06
N THR A 41 -7.57 2.87 -17.42
CA THR A 41 -6.99 3.32 -18.69
C THR A 41 -5.73 4.13 -18.44
N SER A 42 -4.71 3.94 -19.27
CA SER A 42 -3.50 4.77 -19.21
C SER A 42 -3.78 6.17 -19.75
N PRO A 43 -3.41 7.22 -19.01
CA PRO A 43 -3.53 8.59 -19.52
C PRO A 43 -2.55 8.90 -20.66
N ILE A 44 -1.55 8.02 -20.90
CA ILE A 44 -0.58 8.19 -22.01
C ILE A 44 -1.24 7.90 -23.36
N SER A 45 -2.02 6.81 -23.46
CA SER A 45 -2.59 6.32 -24.73
C SER A 45 -4.11 6.27 -24.74
N ASN A 46 -4.74 6.49 -23.58
CA ASN A 46 -6.17 6.29 -23.39
C ASN A 46 -6.64 4.84 -23.62
N GLU A 47 -5.70 3.90 -23.68
CA GLU A 47 -6.01 2.47 -23.82
C GLU A 47 -6.18 1.81 -22.45
N LYS A 48 -7.02 0.79 -22.40
CA LYS A 48 -7.25 -0.01 -21.20
C LYS A 48 -5.98 -0.76 -20.79
N ILE A 49 -5.58 -0.59 -19.53
CA ILE A 49 -4.47 -1.32 -18.89
C ILE A 49 -4.99 -2.64 -18.32
N CYS A 50 -6.03 -2.57 -17.50
CA CYS A 50 -6.63 -3.70 -16.82
C CYS A 50 -8.06 -3.38 -16.37
N ALA A 51 -8.76 -4.37 -15.83
CA ALA A 51 -9.98 -4.15 -15.07
C ALA A 51 -9.67 -4.26 -13.57
N VAL A 52 -10.26 -3.38 -12.76
CA VAL A 52 -10.05 -3.34 -11.31
C VAL A 52 -11.38 -3.44 -10.57
N ALA A 53 -11.37 -4.05 -9.40
CA ALA A 53 -12.56 -4.25 -8.59
C ALA A 53 -13.31 -2.94 -8.32
N ARG A 54 -14.62 -2.94 -8.60
CA ARG A 54 -15.54 -1.87 -8.19
C ARG A 54 -16.22 -2.29 -6.90
N SER A 55 -15.55 -1.99 -5.81
CA SER A 55 -15.98 -2.39 -4.48
C SER A 55 -17.05 -1.48 -3.89
N ASN A 56 -17.74 -2.00 -2.92
CA ASN A 56 -18.73 -1.31 -2.12
C ASN A 56 -18.46 -1.52 -0.61
N GLU A 57 -19.39 -1.07 0.23
CA GLU A 57 -19.32 -1.18 1.69
C GLU A 57 -19.01 -2.61 2.17
N LYS A 58 -19.61 -3.66 1.57
CA LYS A 58 -19.36 -5.06 1.96
C LYS A 58 -17.93 -5.51 1.73
N ASP A 59 -17.25 -4.95 0.74
CA ASP A 59 -15.83 -5.22 0.48
C ASP A 59 -14.96 -4.49 1.52
N VAL A 60 -15.34 -3.28 1.89
CA VAL A 60 -14.69 -2.50 2.95
C VAL A 60 -14.83 -3.21 4.28
N ASP A 61 -16.03 -3.67 4.64
CA ASP A 61 -16.28 -4.44 5.88
C ASP A 61 -15.41 -5.70 5.91
N ALA A 62 -15.36 -6.46 4.81
CA ALA A 62 -14.53 -7.67 4.75
C ALA A 62 -13.02 -7.36 4.93
N ALA A 63 -12.54 -6.21 4.44
CA ALA A 63 -11.16 -5.78 4.64
C ALA A 63 -10.92 -5.31 6.08
N LEU A 64 -11.86 -4.60 6.69
CA LEU A 64 -11.81 -4.19 8.09
C LEU A 64 -11.82 -5.41 9.01
N ASP A 65 -12.70 -6.38 8.77
CA ASP A 65 -12.75 -7.65 9.53
C ASP A 65 -11.42 -8.39 9.47
N ALA A 66 -10.80 -8.48 8.27
CA ALA A 66 -9.50 -9.11 8.11
C ALA A 66 -8.40 -8.36 8.87
N ALA A 67 -8.42 -7.04 8.85
CA ALA A 67 -7.47 -6.21 9.58
C ALA A 67 -7.64 -6.33 11.09
N HIS A 68 -8.87 -6.29 11.60
CA HIS A 68 -9.17 -6.50 13.02
C HIS A 68 -8.79 -7.91 13.50
N ALA A 69 -8.98 -8.93 12.68
CA ALA A 69 -8.54 -10.29 13.00
C ALA A 69 -7.00 -10.43 13.07
N ALA A 70 -6.27 -9.70 12.25
CA ALA A 70 -4.80 -9.71 12.24
C ALA A 70 -4.16 -8.88 13.36
N PHE A 71 -4.81 -7.80 13.79
CA PHE A 71 -4.26 -6.84 14.73
C PHE A 71 -3.79 -7.44 16.07
N PRO A 72 -4.52 -8.35 16.75
CA PRO A 72 -4.08 -8.88 18.04
C PRO A 72 -2.72 -9.59 18.03
N SER A 73 -2.33 -10.16 16.89
CA SER A 73 -1.02 -10.77 16.69
C SER A 73 0.01 -9.78 16.16
N TRP A 74 -0.36 -8.98 15.15
CA TRP A 74 0.53 -8.00 14.53
C TRP A 74 0.96 -6.90 15.52
N GLY A 75 0.03 -6.32 16.26
CA GLY A 75 0.29 -5.27 17.26
C GLY A 75 1.21 -5.70 18.41
N LYS A 76 1.35 -7.02 18.64
CA LYS A 76 2.25 -7.59 19.65
C LYS A 76 3.61 -8.00 19.10
N THR A 77 3.84 -7.90 17.79
CA THR A 77 5.17 -8.16 17.21
C THR A 77 6.20 -7.17 17.77
N SER A 78 7.41 -7.63 17.94
CA SER A 78 8.49 -6.75 18.40
C SER A 78 8.82 -5.68 17.36
N ILE A 79 9.37 -4.56 17.84
CA ILE A 79 9.90 -3.49 16.98
C ILE A 79 10.90 -4.07 15.96
N THR A 80 11.77 -4.99 16.40
CA THR A 80 12.76 -5.64 15.55
C THR A 80 12.13 -6.46 14.42
N GLU A 81 11.07 -7.22 14.71
CA GLU A 81 10.36 -7.99 13.68
C GLU A 81 9.72 -7.09 12.64
N ARG A 82 9.00 -6.04 13.07
CA ARG A 82 8.40 -5.08 12.14
C ARG A 82 9.45 -4.37 11.29
N SER A 83 10.51 -3.84 11.93
CA SER A 83 11.63 -3.22 11.22
C SER A 83 12.22 -4.13 10.15
N ASN A 84 12.48 -5.41 10.47
CA ASN A 84 13.03 -6.37 9.52
C ASN A 84 12.06 -6.69 8.37
N MET A 85 10.74 -6.72 8.63
CA MET A 85 9.74 -6.89 7.57
C MET A 85 9.71 -5.69 6.62
N LEU A 86 9.76 -4.47 7.14
CA LEU A 86 9.82 -3.25 6.32
C LEU A 86 11.09 -3.21 5.44
N LEU A 87 12.24 -3.64 5.97
CA LEU A 87 13.47 -3.76 5.18
C LEU A 87 13.31 -4.78 4.05
N LYS A 88 12.69 -5.93 4.30
CA LYS A 88 12.41 -6.93 3.25
C LYS A 88 11.48 -6.36 2.17
N VAL A 89 10.49 -5.55 2.56
CA VAL A 89 9.62 -4.85 1.60
C VAL A 89 10.44 -3.89 0.74
N ALA A 90 11.31 -3.07 1.35
CA ALA A 90 12.19 -2.16 0.62
C ALA A 90 13.09 -2.91 -0.38
N ASP A 91 13.69 -4.02 0.04
CA ASP A 91 14.56 -4.85 -0.81
C ASP A 91 13.78 -5.49 -1.98
N ALA A 92 12.54 -5.93 -1.73
CA ALA A 92 11.67 -6.46 -2.78
C ALA A 92 11.29 -5.38 -3.81
N ILE A 93 11.00 -4.15 -3.36
CA ILE A 93 10.73 -3.01 -4.23
C ILE A 93 11.97 -2.67 -5.06
N GLU A 94 13.14 -2.55 -4.43
CA GLU A 94 14.41 -2.24 -5.10
C GLU A 94 14.75 -3.28 -6.16
N LYS A 95 14.63 -4.55 -5.85
CA LYS A 95 14.84 -5.66 -6.80
C LYS A 95 13.91 -5.59 -8.02
N ASN A 96 12.72 -5.03 -7.86
CA ASN A 96 11.70 -4.92 -8.91
C ASN A 96 11.48 -3.48 -9.37
N LEU A 97 12.45 -2.59 -9.14
CA LEU A 97 12.35 -1.15 -9.43
C LEU A 97 11.86 -0.87 -10.85
N ASN A 98 12.46 -1.51 -11.86
CA ASN A 98 12.10 -1.29 -13.26
C ASN A 98 10.64 -1.69 -13.54
N THR A 99 10.18 -2.81 -12.99
CA THR A 99 8.79 -3.29 -13.16
C THR A 99 7.80 -2.31 -12.52
N LEU A 100 8.09 -1.86 -11.30
CA LEU A 100 7.23 -0.89 -10.60
C LEU A 100 7.27 0.49 -11.26
N ALA A 101 8.42 0.93 -11.76
CA ALA A 101 8.53 2.20 -12.50
C ALA A 101 7.70 2.18 -13.79
N VAL A 102 7.70 1.07 -14.52
CA VAL A 102 6.85 0.91 -15.71
C VAL A 102 5.37 0.87 -15.32
N ALA A 103 5.03 0.16 -14.25
CA ALA A 103 3.67 0.13 -13.74
C ALA A 103 3.18 1.53 -13.34
N GLU A 104 3.97 2.28 -12.58
CA GLU A 104 3.64 3.65 -12.16
C GLU A 104 3.50 4.59 -13.36
N CYS A 105 4.42 4.52 -14.32
CA CYS A 105 4.39 5.32 -15.55
C CYS A 105 3.11 5.06 -16.36
N LEU A 106 2.74 3.81 -16.57
CA LEU A 106 1.55 3.44 -17.36
C LEU A 106 0.25 3.81 -16.66
N ASP A 107 0.19 3.66 -15.33
CA ASP A 107 -0.99 3.90 -14.51
C ASP A 107 -1.25 5.40 -14.29
N ASN A 108 -0.18 6.16 -13.99
CA ASN A 108 -0.26 7.59 -13.65
C ASN A 108 -0.02 8.51 -14.86
N GLY A 109 0.73 8.06 -15.86
CA GLY A 109 1.14 8.89 -17.01
C GLY A 109 2.41 9.71 -16.79
N LYS A 110 3.07 9.57 -15.65
CA LYS A 110 4.33 10.26 -15.33
C LYS A 110 5.47 9.73 -16.22
N PRO A 111 6.41 10.57 -16.65
CA PRO A 111 7.56 10.11 -17.43
C PRO A 111 8.33 9.01 -16.70
N ILE A 112 8.72 7.94 -17.43
CA ILE A 112 9.46 6.81 -16.85
C ILE A 112 10.75 7.26 -16.16
N ARG A 113 11.42 8.30 -16.67
CA ARG A 113 12.60 8.90 -16.05
C ARG A 113 12.30 9.39 -14.64
N GLU A 114 11.17 10.06 -14.40
CA GLU A 114 10.77 10.56 -13.09
C GLU A 114 10.42 9.41 -12.14
N CYS A 115 9.71 8.40 -12.64
CA CYS A 115 9.40 7.21 -11.85
C CYS A 115 10.68 6.51 -11.36
N MET A 116 11.71 6.42 -12.23
CA MET A 116 12.97 5.73 -11.92
C MET A 116 13.95 6.57 -11.10
N ALA A 117 14.01 7.88 -11.33
CA ALA A 117 15.00 8.75 -10.72
C ALA A 117 14.51 9.42 -9.42
N ALA A 118 13.22 9.54 -9.23
CA ALA A 118 12.62 10.22 -8.09
C ALA A 118 11.64 9.31 -7.31
N ASP A 119 10.52 8.89 -7.91
CA ASP A 119 9.43 8.25 -7.18
C ASP A 119 9.86 6.94 -6.51
N LEU A 120 10.38 5.99 -7.27
CA LEU A 120 10.75 4.67 -6.74
C LEU A 120 11.94 4.71 -5.77
N PRO A 121 13.00 5.51 -6.00
CA PRO A 121 14.04 5.72 -4.99
C PRO A 121 13.50 6.26 -3.67
N LEU A 122 12.56 7.23 -3.69
CA LEU A 122 11.91 7.75 -2.48
C LEU A 122 11.01 6.69 -1.82
N VAL A 123 10.30 5.88 -2.60
CA VAL A 123 9.53 4.74 -2.05
C VAL A 123 10.46 3.83 -1.25
N ILE A 124 11.59 3.40 -1.82
CA ILE A 124 12.55 2.51 -1.17
C ILE A 124 13.14 3.17 0.08
N ASP A 125 13.57 4.42 -0.04
CA ASP A 125 14.15 5.19 1.07
C ASP A 125 13.19 5.32 2.25
N HIS A 126 11.93 5.63 2.00
CA HIS A 126 10.94 5.80 3.06
C HIS A 126 10.57 4.49 3.76
N TRP A 127 10.52 3.36 3.06
CA TRP A 127 10.39 2.06 3.73
C TRP A 127 11.58 1.79 4.66
N ARG A 128 12.81 2.09 4.20
CA ARG A 128 14.02 1.97 5.02
C ARG A 128 14.06 2.96 6.17
N TYR A 129 13.62 4.20 5.93
CA TYR A 129 13.54 5.24 6.96
C TYR A 129 12.66 4.79 8.12
N PHE A 130 11.42 4.36 7.85
CA PHE A 130 10.50 3.93 8.91
C PHE A 130 10.93 2.61 9.57
N ALA A 131 11.61 1.74 8.86
CA ALA A 131 12.26 0.56 9.46
C ALA A 131 13.35 0.95 10.45
N GLY A 132 14.10 2.02 10.17
CA GLY A 132 15.13 2.55 11.07
C GLY A 132 14.57 3.33 12.24
N VAL A 133 13.68 4.30 11.97
CA VAL A 133 13.20 5.24 12.98
C VAL A 133 12.41 4.53 14.09
N ILE A 134 11.65 3.49 13.78
CA ILE A 134 10.89 2.76 14.81
C ILE A 134 11.80 2.10 15.85
N ARG A 135 13.05 1.77 15.50
CA ARG A 135 14.03 1.22 16.45
C ARG A 135 14.56 2.25 17.42
N ALA A 136 14.46 3.54 17.08
CA ALA A 136 14.91 4.67 17.89
C ALA A 136 13.74 5.34 18.62
N GLU A 137 12.51 4.86 18.44
CA GLU A 137 11.34 5.40 19.15
C GLU A 137 11.41 5.04 20.64
N GLU A 138 11.36 6.06 21.50
CA GLU A 138 11.42 5.95 22.94
C GLU A 138 10.13 6.46 23.57
N GLY A 139 9.80 5.91 24.73
CA GLY A 139 8.82 6.51 25.64
C GLY A 139 9.46 7.59 26.50
N SER A 140 8.70 8.14 27.42
CA SER A 140 9.21 9.09 28.43
C SER A 140 8.77 8.71 29.84
N ILE A 141 9.54 9.16 30.83
CA ILE A 141 9.20 9.07 32.24
C ILE A 141 9.31 10.45 32.84
N ALA A 142 8.36 10.84 33.66
CA ALA A 142 8.39 12.09 34.44
C ALA A 142 7.95 11.84 35.88
N GLU A 143 8.64 12.43 36.84
CA GLU A 143 8.18 12.51 38.23
C GLU A 143 7.10 13.58 38.34
N ILE A 144 5.90 13.20 38.83
CA ILE A 144 4.76 14.10 39.00
C ILE A 144 4.80 14.71 40.41
N SER A 145 5.09 13.88 41.38
CA SER A 145 5.27 14.24 42.77
C SER A 145 6.26 13.28 43.42
N SER A 146 6.68 13.55 44.67
CA SER A 146 7.66 12.72 45.37
C SER A 146 7.22 11.23 45.41
N GLY A 147 7.92 10.38 44.63
CA GLY A 147 7.66 8.94 44.52
C GLY A 147 6.57 8.54 43.56
N GLU A 148 5.96 9.48 42.82
CA GLU A 148 4.97 9.20 41.79
C GLU A 148 5.51 9.49 40.37
N TYR A 149 5.43 8.53 39.46
CA TYR A 149 6.00 8.63 38.11
C TYR A 149 4.92 8.40 37.05
N SER A 150 4.98 9.20 35.98
CA SER A 150 4.19 9.00 34.76
C SER A 150 5.04 8.38 33.67
N TYR A 151 4.53 7.35 33.01
CA TYR A 151 5.15 6.71 31.86
C TYR A 151 4.35 7.02 30.60
N HIS A 152 5.03 7.45 29.54
CA HIS A 152 4.46 7.57 28.21
C HIS A 152 5.03 6.47 27.31
N ILE A 153 4.19 5.57 26.87
CA ILE A 153 4.56 4.46 25.99
C ILE A 153 3.70 4.55 24.73
N PRO A 154 4.30 4.71 23.53
CA PRO A 154 3.56 4.67 22.26
C PRO A 154 2.93 3.29 22.03
N GLU A 155 1.65 3.27 21.66
CA GLU A 155 0.91 2.06 21.31
C GLU A 155 0.27 2.20 19.93
N PRO A 156 0.10 1.08 19.18
CA PRO A 156 -0.62 1.13 17.90
C PRO A 156 -2.08 1.49 18.11
N LEU A 157 -2.65 2.26 17.19
CA LEU A 157 -4.08 2.61 17.18
C LEU A 157 -4.99 1.40 16.93
N GLY A 158 -4.49 0.42 16.16
CA GLY A 158 -5.23 -0.77 15.80
C GLY A 158 -5.37 -0.94 14.30
N VAL A 159 -6.53 -0.65 13.74
CA VAL A 159 -6.79 -0.67 12.31
C VAL A 159 -6.90 0.75 11.79
N VAL A 160 -6.20 1.04 10.70
CA VAL A 160 -6.11 2.38 10.11
C VAL A 160 -6.67 2.36 8.68
N GLY A 161 -7.70 3.15 8.42
CA GLY A 161 -8.21 3.43 7.07
C GLY A 161 -7.32 4.47 6.37
N GLN A 162 -6.95 4.19 5.11
CA GLN A 162 -6.11 5.06 4.31
C GLN A 162 -6.73 5.29 2.93
N ILE A 163 -6.89 6.56 2.55
CA ILE A 163 -7.38 6.95 1.22
C ILE A 163 -6.30 7.82 0.59
N ILE A 164 -5.82 7.43 -0.58
CA ILE A 164 -4.70 8.11 -1.25
C ILE A 164 -5.12 8.72 -2.59
N PRO A 165 -4.48 9.83 -3.00
CA PRO A 165 -4.72 10.49 -4.28
C PRO A 165 -3.98 9.80 -5.43
N TRP A 166 -4.21 10.31 -6.65
CA TRP A 166 -3.72 9.75 -7.91
C TRP A 166 -2.33 10.25 -8.33
N ASN A 167 -1.84 11.35 -7.77
CA ASN A 167 -0.65 12.04 -8.31
C ASN A 167 0.70 11.36 -8.01
N PHE A 168 0.76 10.52 -6.97
CA PHE A 168 1.92 9.71 -6.58
C PHE A 168 1.46 8.36 -6.01
N PRO A 169 0.90 7.45 -6.83
CA PRO A 169 0.24 6.25 -6.33
C PRO A 169 1.10 5.42 -5.36
N LEU A 170 2.28 4.96 -5.79
CA LEU A 170 3.16 4.13 -4.96
C LEU A 170 3.79 4.91 -3.81
N LEU A 171 4.19 6.17 -4.04
CA LEU A 171 4.81 6.99 -3.01
C LEU A 171 3.83 7.38 -1.91
N MET A 172 2.60 7.77 -2.27
CA MET A 172 1.54 8.08 -1.29
C MET A 172 1.11 6.85 -0.52
N ALA A 173 1.06 5.67 -1.17
CA ALA A 173 0.85 4.41 -0.46
C ALA A 173 1.98 4.16 0.55
N THR A 174 3.23 4.33 0.16
CA THR A 174 4.39 4.16 1.04
C THR A 174 4.35 5.10 2.25
N TRP A 175 4.04 6.39 2.05
CA TRP A 175 3.95 7.38 3.13
C TRP A 175 2.85 7.07 4.15
N LYS A 176 1.89 6.23 3.80
CA LYS A 176 0.81 5.79 4.68
C LYS A 176 1.08 4.41 5.26
N LEU A 177 1.50 3.44 4.42
CA LEU A 177 1.73 2.07 4.84
C LEU A 177 2.94 1.94 5.76
N ALA A 178 4.10 2.49 5.38
CA ALA A 178 5.34 2.27 6.09
C ALA A 178 5.27 2.74 7.56
N PRO A 179 4.86 3.99 7.89
CA PRO A 179 4.73 4.41 9.29
C PRO A 179 3.65 3.66 10.05
N ALA A 180 2.50 3.36 9.43
CA ALA A 180 1.43 2.63 10.10
C ALA A 180 1.86 1.21 10.49
N LEU A 181 2.53 0.50 9.58
CA LEU A 181 3.04 -0.84 9.84
C LEU A 181 4.20 -0.83 10.83
N ALA A 182 5.12 0.13 10.74
CA ALA A 182 6.18 0.32 11.70
C ALA A 182 5.65 0.46 13.13
N ALA A 183 4.61 1.27 13.31
CA ALA A 183 3.94 1.48 14.59
C ALA A 183 3.09 0.27 15.06
N GLY A 184 2.93 -0.78 14.25
CA GLY A 184 2.19 -1.99 14.62
C GLY A 184 0.70 -1.95 14.28
N ASN A 185 0.26 -1.02 13.43
CA ASN A 185 -1.13 -0.98 12.96
C ASN A 185 -1.36 -1.92 11.78
N CYS A 186 -2.59 -2.43 11.64
CA CYS A 186 -3.09 -3.03 10.41
C CYS A 186 -3.78 -1.98 9.55
N VAL A 187 -3.82 -2.19 8.23
CA VAL A 187 -4.24 -1.15 7.28
C VAL A 187 -5.30 -1.67 6.31
N VAL A 188 -6.30 -0.83 6.05
CA VAL A 188 -7.17 -0.91 4.87
C VAL A 188 -6.92 0.32 4.03
N LEU A 189 -6.35 0.14 2.83
CA LEU A 189 -6.00 1.22 1.91
C LEU A 189 -6.92 1.21 0.69
N LYS A 190 -7.48 2.39 0.36
CA LYS A 190 -8.20 2.65 -0.88
C LYS A 190 -7.34 3.52 -1.80
N PRO A 191 -6.83 2.98 -2.91
CA PRO A 191 -6.16 3.80 -3.93
C PRO A 191 -7.17 4.70 -4.65
N ALA A 192 -6.67 5.75 -5.31
CA ALA A 192 -7.50 6.55 -6.21
C ALA A 192 -8.01 5.67 -7.37
N GLU A 193 -9.25 5.90 -7.78
CA GLU A 193 -9.85 5.17 -8.89
C GLU A 193 -9.18 5.42 -10.24
N GLN A 194 -8.43 6.51 -10.36
CA GLN A 194 -7.67 6.87 -11.56
C GLN A 194 -6.37 6.06 -11.70
N THR A 195 -5.78 5.64 -10.57
CA THR A 195 -4.45 5.00 -10.53
C THR A 195 -4.41 3.83 -9.54
N PRO A 196 -5.25 2.81 -9.70
CA PRO A 196 -5.33 1.71 -8.74
C PRO A 196 -4.37 0.56 -9.07
N ALA A 197 -3.82 0.50 -10.28
CA ALA A 197 -3.18 -0.73 -10.78
C ALA A 197 -1.74 -0.91 -10.32
N SER A 198 -0.94 0.16 -10.21
CA SER A 198 0.45 0.08 -9.74
C SER A 198 0.55 -0.49 -8.32
N ILE A 199 -0.42 -0.17 -7.45
CA ILE A 199 -0.49 -0.72 -6.09
C ILE A 199 -0.81 -2.22 -6.10
N MET A 200 -1.62 -2.70 -7.04
CA MET A 200 -1.89 -4.14 -7.17
C MET A 200 -0.64 -4.90 -7.61
N VAL A 201 0.17 -4.32 -8.51
CA VAL A 201 1.48 -4.89 -8.85
C VAL A 201 2.41 -4.90 -7.65
N LEU A 202 2.42 -3.84 -6.83
CA LEU A 202 3.17 -3.82 -5.57
C LEU A 202 2.75 -4.99 -4.67
N MET A 203 1.44 -5.21 -4.48
CA MET A 203 0.95 -6.30 -3.63
C MET A 203 1.29 -7.70 -4.16
N GLU A 204 1.45 -7.88 -5.47
CA GLU A 204 1.97 -9.13 -6.05
C GLU A 204 3.43 -9.41 -5.63
N LEU A 205 4.21 -8.36 -5.39
CA LEU A 205 5.63 -8.46 -5.07
C LEU A 205 5.91 -8.57 -3.57
N ILE A 206 5.09 -7.93 -2.74
CA ILE A 206 5.33 -7.82 -1.30
C ILE A 206 4.32 -8.57 -0.43
N GLY A 207 3.22 -9.05 -1.00
CA GLY A 207 2.10 -9.63 -0.26
C GLY A 207 2.49 -10.79 0.64
N ASP A 208 3.42 -11.63 0.21
CA ASP A 208 3.91 -12.79 0.97
C ASP A 208 4.91 -12.41 2.09
N ILE A 209 5.39 -11.17 2.13
CA ILE A 209 6.32 -10.69 3.18
C ILE A 209 5.56 -10.36 4.45
N LEU A 210 4.35 -9.86 4.32
CA LEU A 210 3.51 -9.42 5.43
C LEU A 210 2.49 -10.50 5.81
N PRO A 211 2.18 -10.66 7.12
CA PRO A 211 1.15 -11.60 7.53
C PRO A 211 -0.22 -11.26 6.90
N PRO A 212 -1.06 -12.27 6.60
CA PRO A 212 -2.41 -12.06 6.09
C PRO A 212 -3.22 -11.10 6.97
N GLY A 213 -3.97 -10.20 6.36
CA GLY A 213 -4.81 -9.21 7.04
C GLY A 213 -4.09 -7.95 7.52
N VAL A 214 -2.75 -7.93 7.59
CA VAL A 214 -1.98 -6.75 8.02
C VAL A 214 -2.12 -5.59 7.03
N VAL A 215 -2.11 -5.88 5.73
CA VAL A 215 -2.41 -4.91 4.67
C VAL A 215 -3.56 -5.43 3.81
N ASN A 216 -4.54 -4.58 3.59
CA ASN A 216 -5.69 -4.85 2.75
C ASN A 216 -5.89 -3.69 1.79
N ILE A 217 -6.13 -3.98 0.51
CA ILE A 217 -6.37 -2.99 -0.54
C ILE A 217 -7.78 -3.17 -1.10
N VAL A 218 -8.59 -2.13 -1.02
CA VAL A 218 -9.95 -2.11 -1.55
C VAL A 218 -10.05 -1.04 -2.63
N SER A 219 -10.18 -1.46 -3.89
CA SER A 219 -10.34 -0.55 -5.02
C SER A 219 -11.81 -0.20 -5.24
N GLY A 220 -12.08 1.01 -5.74
CA GLY A 220 -13.44 1.46 -6.01
C GLY A 220 -13.56 2.98 -6.00
N PHE A 221 -14.78 3.45 -6.29
CA PHE A 221 -15.06 4.87 -6.36
C PHE A 221 -15.22 5.52 -4.97
N GLY A 222 -15.03 6.84 -4.93
CA GLY A 222 -15.07 7.61 -3.69
C GLY A 222 -16.34 7.38 -2.87
N LEU A 223 -17.52 7.46 -3.48
CA LEU A 223 -18.81 7.29 -2.78
C LEU A 223 -19.12 5.81 -2.43
N GLU A 224 -18.59 4.86 -3.22
CA GLU A 224 -18.94 3.43 -3.09
C GLU A 224 -18.02 2.68 -2.11
N ALA A 225 -16.73 3.02 -2.09
CA ALA A 225 -15.73 2.39 -1.22
C ALA A 225 -15.03 3.39 -0.29
N GLY A 226 -14.78 4.63 -0.75
CA GLY A 226 -14.10 5.65 0.04
C GLY A 226 -14.94 6.16 1.20
N LYS A 227 -16.21 6.50 0.96
CA LYS A 227 -17.12 6.99 2.00
C LYS A 227 -17.35 5.93 3.10
N PRO A 228 -17.66 4.66 2.80
CA PRO A 228 -17.77 3.64 3.83
C PRO A 228 -16.49 3.52 4.68
N LEU A 229 -15.31 3.50 4.05
CA LEU A 229 -14.04 3.43 4.78
C LEU A 229 -13.80 4.65 5.68
N ALA A 230 -14.22 5.84 5.25
CA ALA A 230 -14.04 7.07 6.03
C ALA A 230 -15.06 7.21 7.18
N SER A 231 -16.14 6.43 7.15
CA SER A 231 -17.23 6.47 8.14
C SER A 231 -17.24 5.27 9.09
N SER A 232 -16.30 4.35 8.93
CA SER A 232 -16.18 3.12 9.73
C SER A 232 -15.54 3.36 11.10
#